data_c7f8594f20acb06d2a81764c4845d685
#
_entry.id   c7f8594f20acb06d2a81764c4845d685
#
_cell.length_a   1.000
_cell.length_b   1.000
_cell.length_c   1.000
_cell.angle_alpha   90.00
_cell.angle_beta   90.00
_cell.angle_gamma   90.00
#
_symmetry.space_group_name_H-M   'P 1'
#
loop_
_entity.id
_entity.type
_entity.pdbx_description
1 polymer ?
#
loop_
_entity_poly.entity_id
_entity_poly.type
_entity_poly.pdbx_seq_one_letter_code
_entity_poly.pdbx_strand_id
1 'polypeptide(L)'
;MRILTLGLVAGLAAFASPADAAQAQPVTTCEAEGPARPVCSFTNPEDLVALPGDEAILVSEYGGMEGHVPGALALLVLETDERRELFRGGAAAGAATPGWGDPACPGPITAAFSPHGIHLSARDDGALQLLAVQHGGRESVEYFEVTGSGRDWAVAWRGCVVAPDDAWLNSVAALPGGGFVTTRMIERPAVMTDLAEAIAEAGGGGYVLEWLPDRGFAILGGSESEMPNGIETSTDGRLVFATGSGEVRRIVRATGEVEARVQLGALDNLRWASDGRLAVANFTSDALEDFAVCVQLESGACPMPFRIVAIDPVSMETEELYSNQGPPMGGGTVGLVIDDELFIGSFAGDRILRVTLD
;
A
#
# COMPACT_ATOMS: atom_id res chain seq x y z
N MET A 1 81.10 24.35 -19.49
CA MET A 1 80.05 24.49 -18.49
C MET A 1 78.75 24.81 -19.24
N ARG A 2 77.95 23.78 -19.56
CA ARG A 2 76.70 23.95 -20.29
C ARG A 2 75.54 23.78 -19.30
N ILE A 3 74.74 24.77 -19.19
CA ILE A 3 73.54 24.82 -18.34
C ILE A 3 72.36 24.27 -19.15
N LEU A 4 71.80 23.14 -18.72
CA LEU A 4 70.54 22.59 -19.24
C LEU A 4 69.42 23.24 -18.51
N THR A 5 68.53 23.92 -19.23
CA THR A 5 67.24 24.41 -18.72
C THR A 5 66.15 23.32 -18.91
N LEU A 6 65.65 22.78 -17.84
CA LEU A 6 64.43 21.89 -17.82
C LEU A 6 63.22 22.75 -17.87
N GLY A 7 62.41 22.63 -18.92
CA GLY A 7 61.07 23.21 -19.01
C GLY A 7 60.05 22.31 -18.35
N LEU A 8 59.32 22.85 -17.37
CA LEU A 8 58.19 22.21 -16.70
C LEU A 8 56.91 22.46 -17.52
N VAL A 9 56.38 21.41 -18.15
CA VAL A 9 55.08 21.47 -18.80
C VAL A 9 54.02 21.09 -17.72
N ALA A 10 53.28 22.08 -17.25
CA ALA A 10 52.12 21.88 -16.38
C ALA A 10 50.92 21.43 -17.24
N GLY A 11 50.59 20.16 -17.18
CA GLY A 11 49.35 19.63 -17.75
C GLY A 11 48.15 20.04 -16.87
N LEU A 12 47.25 20.90 -17.35
CA LEU A 12 45.94 21.11 -16.74
C LEU A 12 45.09 19.86 -16.99
N ALA A 13 44.93 19.04 -15.95
CA ALA A 13 43.87 18.03 -15.92
C ALA A 13 42.56 18.78 -15.68
N ALA A 14 41.70 18.88 -16.68
CA ALA A 14 40.31 19.30 -16.51
C ALA A 14 39.58 18.18 -15.76
N PHE A 15 39.32 18.41 -14.50
CA PHE A 15 38.32 17.59 -13.75
C PHE A 15 36.95 17.92 -14.34
N ALA A 16 36.38 16.98 -15.08
CA ALA A 16 34.93 17.03 -15.38
C ALA A 16 34.21 17.00 -14.04
N SER A 17 33.45 18.04 -13.74
CA SER A 17 32.50 18.04 -12.63
C SER A 17 31.56 16.85 -12.86
N PRO A 18 31.18 16.09 -11.79
CA PRO A 18 30.11 15.12 -11.93
C PRO A 18 28.87 15.92 -12.40
N ALA A 19 28.24 15.43 -13.46
CA ALA A 19 26.95 15.95 -13.89
C ALA A 19 26.04 15.89 -12.64
N ASP A 20 25.50 17.04 -12.23
CA ASP A 20 24.46 17.09 -11.22
C ASP A 20 23.36 16.14 -11.70
N ALA A 21 23.17 15.02 -11.00
CA ALA A 21 21.97 14.22 -11.16
C ALA A 21 20.81 15.17 -10.82
N ALA A 22 20.00 15.51 -11.81
CA ALA A 22 18.85 16.37 -11.59
C ALA A 22 17.97 15.65 -10.56
N GLN A 23 17.82 16.25 -9.37
CA GLN A 23 16.90 15.72 -8.37
C GLN A 23 15.52 15.58 -8.99
N ALA A 24 14.91 14.41 -8.79
CA ALA A 24 13.54 14.19 -9.23
C ALA A 24 12.63 15.31 -8.67
N GLN A 25 11.76 15.84 -9.50
CA GLN A 25 10.87 16.94 -9.12
C GLN A 25 9.45 16.44 -9.00
N PRO A 26 8.63 16.95 -8.05
CA PRO A 26 7.21 16.62 -7.97
C PRO A 26 6.48 16.84 -9.30
N VAL A 27 5.55 15.93 -9.62
CA VAL A 27 4.71 16.05 -10.82
C VAL A 27 3.51 16.92 -10.50
N THR A 28 3.50 18.17 -10.96
CA THR A 28 2.47 19.16 -10.61
C THR A 28 1.34 19.29 -11.63
N THR A 29 1.50 18.72 -12.82
CA THR A 29 0.44 18.73 -13.85
C THR A 29 -0.49 17.53 -13.68
N CYS A 30 -1.79 17.70 -14.00
CA CYS A 30 -2.78 16.62 -14.03
C CYS A 30 -3.15 16.33 -15.49
N GLU A 31 -2.16 16.00 -16.30
CA GLU A 31 -2.34 15.73 -17.74
C GLU A 31 -2.04 14.27 -18.04
N ALA A 32 -2.77 13.72 -19.01
CA ALA A 32 -2.54 12.35 -19.46
C ALA A 32 -1.21 12.22 -20.20
N GLU A 33 -0.55 11.08 -20.07
CA GLU A 33 0.66 10.72 -20.81
C GLU A 33 0.53 9.29 -21.36
N GLY A 34 0.51 9.17 -22.70
CA GLY A 34 0.28 7.89 -23.36
C GLY A 34 -1.07 7.28 -22.95
N PRO A 35 -1.10 6.00 -22.51
CA PRO A 35 -2.33 5.34 -22.06
C PRO A 35 -2.72 5.71 -20.62
N ALA A 36 -1.88 6.46 -19.91
CA ALA A 36 -2.03 6.77 -18.49
C ALA A 36 -2.76 8.10 -18.29
N ARG A 37 -3.88 8.09 -17.57
CA ARG A 37 -4.74 9.24 -17.29
C ARG A 37 -4.88 9.44 -15.78
N PRO A 38 -4.36 10.55 -15.22
CA PRO A 38 -4.49 10.84 -13.80
C PRO A 38 -5.89 11.37 -13.44
N VAL A 39 -6.38 10.95 -12.28
CA VAL A 39 -7.58 11.49 -11.62
C VAL A 39 -7.13 12.23 -10.38
N CYS A 40 -7.02 13.56 -10.47
CA CYS A 40 -6.40 14.41 -9.43
C CYS A 40 -7.46 15.03 -8.53
N SER A 41 -7.76 14.38 -7.42
CA SER A 41 -8.70 14.89 -6.40
C SER A 41 -8.56 14.16 -5.07
N PHE A 42 -7.53 13.34 -4.94
CA PHE A 42 -7.27 12.49 -3.78
C PHE A 42 -6.19 13.10 -2.87
N THR A 43 -5.97 12.45 -1.74
CA THR A 43 -4.88 12.76 -0.81
C THR A 43 -4.20 11.46 -0.40
N ASN A 44 -3.03 11.19 -0.98
CA ASN A 44 -2.27 9.97 -0.75
C ASN A 44 -3.17 8.71 -0.87
N PRO A 45 -3.73 8.43 -2.06
CA PRO A 45 -4.63 7.28 -2.28
C PRO A 45 -3.81 5.99 -2.32
N GLU A 46 -3.47 5.49 -1.16
CA GLU A 46 -2.45 4.45 -0.96
C GLU A 46 -2.93 3.07 -1.39
N ASP A 47 -4.21 2.74 -1.09
CA ASP A 47 -4.74 1.42 -1.39
C ASP A 47 -6.15 1.46 -1.98
N LEU A 48 -6.46 0.47 -2.83
CA LEU A 48 -7.64 0.42 -3.68
C LEU A 48 -8.31 -0.95 -3.62
N VAL A 49 -9.65 -0.99 -3.52
CA VAL A 49 -10.43 -2.22 -3.70
C VAL A 49 -11.67 -1.97 -4.56
N ALA A 50 -11.94 -2.88 -5.50
CA ALA A 50 -13.14 -2.81 -6.34
C ALA A 50 -14.40 -3.10 -5.52
N LEU A 51 -15.48 -2.36 -5.79
CA LEU A 51 -16.80 -2.63 -5.24
C LEU A 51 -17.59 -3.56 -6.18
N PRO A 52 -18.52 -4.37 -5.66
CA PRO A 52 -19.34 -5.25 -6.49
C PRO A 52 -20.04 -4.51 -7.63
N GLY A 53 -19.92 -5.05 -8.84
CA GLY A 53 -20.47 -4.45 -10.06
C GLY A 53 -19.49 -3.57 -10.83
N ASP A 54 -18.27 -3.40 -10.32
CA ASP A 54 -17.14 -2.74 -11.00
C ASP A 54 -17.44 -1.32 -11.52
N GLU A 55 -18.38 -0.61 -10.86
CA GLU A 55 -18.75 0.77 -11.18
C GLU A 55 -18.05 1.80 -10.26
N ALA A 56 -17.42 1.32 -9.19
CA ALA A 56 -16.75 2.16 -8.20
C ALA A 56 -15.64 1.41 -7.45
N ILE A 57 -14.69 2.18 -6.93
CA ILE A 57 -13.56 1.73 -6.14
C ILE A 57 -13.60 2.40 -4.77
N LEU A 58 -13.40 1.62 -3.69
CA LEU A 58 -13.04 2.18 -2.38
C LEU A 58 -11.55 2.50 -2.35
N VAL A 59 -11.25 3.66 -1.81
CA VAL A 59 -9.90 4.23 -1.76
C VAL A 59 -9.53 4.49 -0.31
N SER A 60 -8.37 4.00 0.10
CA SER A 60 -7.71 4.39 1.34
C SER A 60 -6.88 5.66 1.08
N GLU A 61 -7.34 6.80 1.55
CA GLU A 61 -6.56 8.03 1.57
C GLU A 61 -5.78 8.10 2.88
N TYR A 62 -4.49 7.82 2.80
CA TYR A 62 -3.66 7.58 3.98
C TYR A 62 -3.52 8.80 4.91
N GLY A 63 -3.61 10.02 4.39
CA GLY A 63 -3.29 11.24 5.14
C GLY A 63 -1.78 11.41 5.26
N GLY A 64 -1.23 11.27 6.46
CA GLY A 64 0.21 11.35 6.72
C GLY A 64 0.79 10.03 7.21
N MET A 65 2.02 9.73 6.80
CA MET A 65 2.69 8.44 7.08
C MET A 65 2.86 8.15 8.57
N GLU A 66 3.00 9.16 9.43
CA GLU A 66 3.09 8.98 10.87
C GLU A 66 1.72 8.94 11.58
N GLY A 67 0.62 8.95 10.83
CA GLY A 67 -0.73 8.97 11.37
C GLY A 67 -1.13 10.28 12.07
N HIS A 68 -0.40 11.37 11.83
CA HIS A 68 -0.68 12.68 12.41
C HIS A 68 -1.65 13.52 11.58
N VAL A 69 -1.64 13.31 10.27
CA VAL A 69 -2.55 13.97 9.32
C VAL A 69 -3.72 13.03 9.07
N PRO A 70 -4.96 13.43 9.38
CA PRO A 70 -6.12 12.58 9.15
C PRO A 70 -6.31 12.26 7.67
N GLY A 71 -6.53 10.99 7.38
CA GLY A 71 -6.94 10.47 6.09
C GLY A 71 -8.45 10.28 5.97
N ALA A 72 -8.87 9.49 5.00
CA ALA A 72 -10.26 9.15 4.76
C ALA A 72 -10.42 7.82 4.04
N LEU A 73 -11.61 7.21 4.13
CA LEU A 73 -12.09 6.30 3.11
C LEU A 73 -12.88 7.11 2.10
N ALA A 74 -12.52 6.97 0.83
CA ALA A 74 -13.18 7.66 -0.27
C ALA A 74 -13.72 6.66 -1.30
N LEU A 75 -14.59 7.14 -2.17
CA LEU A 75 -15.13 6.44 -3.32
C LEU A 75 -14.63 7.12 -4.59
N LEU A 76 -14.17 6.35 -5.55
CA LEU A 76 -14.00 6.76 -6.93
C LEU A 76 -15.13 6.16 -7.77
N VAL A 77 -15.97 6.99 -8.38
CA VAL A 77 -17.00 6.57 -9.33
C VAL A 77 -16.39 6.49 -10.73
N LEU A 78 -16.32 5.30 -11.33
CA LEU A 78 -15.52 5.05 -12.54
C LEU A 78 -16.04 5.73 -13.79
N GLU A 79 -17.36 5.93 -13.91
CA GLU A 79 -17.96 6.59 -15.10
C GLU A 79 -17.64 8.09 -15.16
N THR A 80 -17.49 8.74 -13.99
CA THR A 80 -17.40 10.22 -13.92
C THR A 80 -16.07 10.71 -13.35
N ASP A 81 -15.22 9.82 -12.84
CA ASP A 81 -14.03 10.12 -12.04
C ASP A 81 -14.33 10.98 -10.80
N GLU A 82 -15.58 10.96 -10.33
CA GLU A 82 -15.99 11.68 -9.13
C GLU A 82 -15.42 11.01 -7.88
N ARG A 83 -14.68 11.79 -7.07
CA ARG A 83 -14.30 11.40 -5.72
C ARG A 83 -15.38 11.82 -4.73
N ARG A 84 -15.80 10.91 -3.86
CA ARG A 84 -16.67 11.19 -2.71
C ARG A 84 -16.04 10.67 -1.42
N GLU A 85 -16.00 11.50 -0.38
CA GLU A 85 -15.58 11.07 0.95
C GLU A 85 -16.71 10.25 1.60
N LEU A 86 -16.37 9.05 2.12
CA LEU A 86 -17.31 8.18 2.79
C LEU A 86 -17.11 8.17 4.32
N PHE A 87 -15.87 8.28 4.80
CA PHE A 87 -15.57 8.23 6.22
C PHE A 87 -14.22 8.93 6.53
N ARG A 88 -14.20 9.74 7.60
CA ARG A 88 -12.98 10.45 8.07
C ARG A 88 -12.73 10.27 9.58
N GLY A 89 -13.45 9.39 10.23
CA GLY A 89 -13.43 9.30 11.68
C GLY A 89 -14.38 10.28 12.36
N GLY A 90 -14.37 10.29 13.67
CA GLY A 90 -15.17 11.20 14.49
C GLY A 90 -16.26 10.52 15.32
N ALA A 91 -16.89 11.28 16.19
CA ALA A 91 -17.87 10.78 17.19
C ALA A 91 -19.16 10.19 16.60
N ALA A 92 -19.45 10.44 15.32
CA ALA A 92 -20.63 9.92 14.62
C ALA A 92 -20.44 8.49 14.07
N ALA A 93 -19.27 7.86 14.30
CA ALA A 93 -18.94 6.56 13.72
C ALA A 93 -19.80 5.38 14.19
N GLY A 94 -20.67 5.57 15.16
CA GLY A 94 -21.58 4.52 15.67
C GLY A 94 -21.00 3.70 16.83
N ALA A 95 -21.70 2.64 17.21
CA ALA A 95 -21.31 1.74 18.29
C ALA A 95 -20.75 0.43 17.71
N ALA A 96 -19.86 -0.23 18.46
CA ALA A 96 -19.36 -1.55 18.10
C ALA A 96 -20.51 -2.56 17.99
N THR A 97 -20.45 -3.38 16.94
CA THR A 97 -21.43 -4.41 16.64
C THR A 97 -20.85 -5.78 17.00
N PRO A 98 -21.54 -6.62 17.79
CA PRO A 98 -21.07 -7.96 18.11
C PRO A 98 -20.69 -8.76 16.86
N GLY A 99 -19.54 -9.45 16.91
CA GLY A 99 -19.02 -10.24 15.79
C GLY A 99 -18.27 -9.44 14.71
N TRP A 100 -18.10 -8.13 14.92
CA TRP A 100 -17.25 -7.26 14.07
C TRP A 100 -16.00 -6.85 14.85
N GLY A 101 -14.95 -7.65 14.74
CA GLY A 101 -13.71 -7.44 15.47
C GLY A 101 -13.72 -8.00 16.91
N ASP A 102 -12.82 -7.49 17.73
CA ASP A 102 -12.63 -7.91 19.12
C ASP A 102 -13.70 -7.28 20.03
N PRO A 103 -14.35 -8.05 20.91
CA PRO A 103 -15.22 -7.49 21.96
C PRO A 103 -14.53 -6.46 22.85
N ALA A 104 -13.20 -6.51 22.98
CA ALA A 104 -12.41 -5.54 23.75
C ALA A 104 -12.09 -4.25 22.96
N CYS A 105 -12.59 -4.10 21.72
CA CYS A 105 -12.41 -2.88 20.93
C CYS A 105 -12.85 -1.63 21.71
N PRO A 106 -11.98 -0.61 21.90
CA PRO A 106 -12.27 0.55 22.75
C PRO A 106 -13.27 1.54 22.15
N GLY A 107 -13.82 1.25 20.97
CA GLY A 107 -14.74 2.13 20.25
C GLY A 107 -14.13 2.77 19.00
N PRO A 108 -14.89 3.63 18.30
CA PRO A 108 -14.46 4.19 17.03
C PRO A 108 -13.31 5.20 17.20
N ILE A 109 -12.55 5.40 16.11
CA ILE A 109 -11.53 6.43 16.03
C ILE A 109 -12.19 7.80 16.00
N THR A 110 -11.83 8.68 16.92
CA THR A 110 -12.53 9.94 17.12
C THR A 110 -11.90 11.14 16.41
N ALA A 111 -10.60 11.16 16.16
CA ALA A 111 -9.93 12.37 15.67
C ALA A 111 -8.79 12.16 14.68
N ALA A 112 -8.22 10.99 14.59
CA ALA A 112 -6.98 10.78 13.84
C ALA A 112 -7.07 9.52 12.98
N PHE A 113 -8.13 9.37 12.18
CA PHE A 113 -8.27 8.26 11.26
C PHE A 113 -7.23 8.39 10.14
N SER A 114 -6.34 7.43 10.02
CA SER A 114 -5.29 7.38 9.02
C SER A 114 -5.26 5.95 8.45
N PRO A 115 -6.17 5.64 7.50
CA PRO A 115 -6.27 4.30 6.92
C PRO A 115 -5.08 4.02 6.01
N HIS A 116 -4.61 2.77 6.00
CA HIS A 116 -3.54 2.27 5.15
C HIS A 116 -4.07 1.13 4.27
N GLY A 117 -3.50 -0.08 4.37
CA GLY A 117 -3.99 -1.22 3.61
C GLY A 117 -5.45 -1.54 3.93
N ILE A 118 -6.26 -1.82 2.90
CA ILE A 118 -7.68 -2.14 3.01
C ILE A 118 -8.00 -3.47 2.33
N HIS A 119 -9.04 -4.17 2.77
CA HIS A 119 -9.50 -5.40 2.13
C HIS A 119 -11.01 -5.54 2.22
N LEU A 120 -11.68 -5.73 1.07
CA LEU A 120 -13.11 -5.96 0.97
C LEU A 120 -13.41 -7.45 0.88
N SER A 121 -14.36 -7.93 1.68
CA SER A 121 -14.80 -9.33 1.65
C SER A 121 -16.27 -9.48 1.99
N ALA A 122 -16.87 -10.60 1.58
CA ALA A 122 -18.18 -11.00 2.04
C ALA A 122 -18.05 -11.81 3.35
N ARG A 123 -18.90 -11.50 4.31
CA ARG A 123 -19.05 -12.26 5.56
C ARG A 123 -19.98 -13.46 5.35
N ASP A 124 -19.99 -14.40 6.28
CA ASP A 124 -20.85 -15.58 6.25
C ASP A 124 -22.35 -15.23 6.27
N ASP A 125 -22.72 -14.08 6.83
CA ASP A 125 -24.10 -13.55 6.86
C ASP A 125 -24.47 -12.78 5.57
N GLY A 126 -23.55 -12.67 4.61
CA GLY A 126 -23.74 -11.97 3.35
C GLY A 126 -23.48 -10.47 3.39
N ALA A 127 -23.17 -9.89 4.54
CA ALA A 127 -22.76 -8.50 4.64
C ALA A 127 -21.40 -8.28 3.97
N LEU A 128 -21.21 -7.15 3.30
CA LEU A 128 -19.90 -6.73 2.83
C LEU A 128 -19.12 -6.07 3.96
N GLN A 129 -17.88 -6.53 4.17
CA GLN A 129 -16.98 -6.07 5.18
C GLN A 129 -15.74 -5.45 4.52
N LEU A 130 -15.42 -4.22 4.91
CA LEU A 130 -14.11 -3.62 4.66
C LEU A 130 -13.28 -3.71 5.94
N LEU A 131 -12.09 -4.29 5.85
CA LEU A 131 -11.04 -4.16 6.85
C LEU A 131 -10.12 -3.01 6.44
N ALA A 132 -9.66 -2.23 7.41
CA ALA A 132 -8.69 -1.17 7.17
C ALA A 132 -7.65 -1.13 8.28
N VAL A 133 -6.38 -1.24 7.93
CA VAL A 133 -5.27 -0.90 8.82
C VAL A 133 -5.36 0.58 9.15
N GLN A 134 -5.05 0.96 10.38
CA GLN A 134 -5.25 2.31 10.88
C GLN A 134 -4.13 2.68 11.87
N HIS A 135 -3.47 3.83 11.64
CA HIS A 135 -2.31 4.28 12.42
C HIS A 135 -2.61 5.42 13.39
N GLY A 136 -3.59 6.25 13.05
CA GLY A 136 -3.86 7.46 13.81
C GLY A 136 -4.47 7.21 15.18
N GLY A 137 -3.81 7.68 16.23
CA GLY A 137 -4.26 7.54 17.61
C GLY A 137 -4.07 6.14 18.22
N ARG A 138 -4.15 5.09 17.44
CA ARG A 138 -3.83 3.70 17.80
C ARG A 138 -3.47 2.90 16.56
N GLU A 139 -2.76 1.81 16.75
CA GLU A 139 -2.53 0.81 15.71
C GLU A 139 -3.62 -0.25 15.79
N SER A 140 -4.37 -0.46 14.71
CA SER A 140 -5.51 -1.38 14.71
C SER A 140 -5.94 -1.77 13.31
N VAL A 141 -6.75 -2.85 13.22
CA VAL A 141 -7.56 -3.17 12.05
C VAL A 141 -9.01 -2.76 12.37
N GLU A 142 -9.53 -1.83 11.60
CA GLU A 142 -10.90 -1.31 11.73
C GLU A 142 -11.85 -2.07 10.81
N TYR A 143 -13.07 -2.33 11.30
CA TYR A 143 -14.11 -3.04 10.58
C TYR A 143 -15.21 -2.10 10.17
N PHE A 144 -15.53 -2.09 8.88
CA PHE A 144 -16.65 -1.33 8.32
C PHE A 144 -17.60 -2.25 7.60
N GLU A 145 -18.90 -2.02 7.77
CA GLU A 145 -19.92 -2.55 6.89
C GLU A 145 -20.04 -1.64 5.66
N VAL A 146 -20.04 -2.26 4.48
CA VAL A 146 -20.20 -1.56 3.20
C VAL A 146 -21.59 -1.87 2.67
N THR A 147 -22.37 -0.84 2.36
CA THR A 147 -23.75 -0.96 1.86
C THR A 147 -23.97 -0.08 0.66
N GLY A 148 -24.79 -0.54 -0.28
CA GLY A 148 -25.12 0.23 -1.47
C GLY A 148 -25.06 -0.60 -2.75
N SER A 149 -25.04 0.09 -3.88
CA SER A 149 -24.86 -0.48 -5.22
C SER A 149 -24.58 0.62 -6.25
N GLY A 150 -23.97 0.25 -7.37
CA GLY A 150 -23.66 1.17 -8.45
C GLY A 150 -22.76 2.32 -7.99
N ARG A 151 -23.32 3.52 -7.91
CA ARG A 151 -22.60 4.73 -7.49
C ARG A 151 -22.93 5.16 -6.06
N ASP A 152 -23.93 4.52 -5.42
CA ASP A 152 -24.44 4.92 -4.12
C ASP A 152 -23.97 3.94 -3.03
N TRP A 153 -22.71 4.07 -2.65
CA TRP A 153 -22.09 3.29 -1.60
C TRP A 153 -21.89 4.11 -0.32
N ALA A 154 -21.99 3.43 0.82
CA ALA A 154 -21.74 3.97 2.14
C ALA A 154 -20.94 2.99 2.98
N VAL A 155 -20.14 3.50 3.90
CA VAL A 155 -19.40 2.71 4.89
C VAL A 155 -19.86 3.09 6.30
N ALA A 156 -20.03 2.10 7.17
CA ALA A 156 -20.37 2.30 8.56
C ALA A 156 -19.40 1.52 9.44
N TRP A 157 -18.71 2.21 10.33
CA TRP A 157 -17.82 1.58 11.31
C TRP A 157 -18.60 0.60 12.19
N ARG A 158 -18.03 -0.60 12.44
CA ARG A 158 -18.68 -1.67 13.20
C ARG A 158 -17.85 -2.20 14.35
N GLY A 159 -16.53 -2.04 14.33
CA GLY A 159 -15.66 -2.56 15.37
C GLY A 159 -14.18 -2.44 15.00
N CYS A 160 -13.34 -3.02 15.83
CA CYS A 160 -11.91 -3.02 15.61
C CYS A 160 -11.21 -4.20 16.30
N VAL A 161 -9.96 -4.43 15.90
CA VAL A 161 -8.97 -5.23 16.63
C VAL A 161 -7.74 -4.37 16.84
N VAL A 162 -7.39 -4.09 18.09
CA VAL A 162 -6.19 -3.33 18.44
C VAL A 162 -4.97 -4.23 18.25
N ALA A 163 -3.98 -3.75 17.52
CA ALA A 163 -2.73 -4.46 17.27
C ALA A 163 -1.88 -4.60 18.54
N PRO A 164 -0.92 -5.55 18.60
CA PRO A 164 0.11 -5.55 19.62
C PRO A 164 0.87 -4.21 19.68
N ASP A 165 1.30 -3.80 20.88
CA ASP A 165 1.89 -2.48 21.13
C ASP A 165 3.15 -2.19 20.28
N ASP A 166 3.88 -3.25 19.92
CA ASP A 166 5.10 -3.19 19.10
C ASP A 166 4.86 -3.34 17.59
N ALA A 167 3.61 -3.41 17.17
CA ALA A 167 3.30 -3.58 15.74
C ALA A 167 3.10 -2.24 15.04
N TRP A 168 3.78 -2.07 13.89
CA TRP A 168 3.41 -1.15 12.84
C TRP A 168 2.91 -1.98 11.65
N LEU A 169 1.60 -1.95 11.43
CA LEU A 169 0.95 -2.73 10.39
C LEU A 169 1.10 -2.04 9.03
N ASN A 170 0.90 -2.77 7.94
CA ASN A 170 0.85 -2.18 6.60
C ASN A 170 -0.43 -2.62 5.87
N SER A 171 -0.57 -3.88 5.52
CA SER A 171 -1.70 -4.39 4.75
C SER A 171 -2.48 -5.47 5.50
N VAL A 172 -3.70 -5.76 5.06
CA VAL A 172 -4.61 -6.71 5.70
C VAL A 172 -5.37 -7.52 4.66
N ALA A 173 -5.63 -8.81 4.94
CA ALA A 173 -6.53 -9.64 4.14
C ALA A 173 -7.45 -10.45 5.06
N ALA A 174 -8.73 -10.51 4.74
CA ALA A 174 -9.73 -11.23 5.52
C ALA A 174 -9.55 -12.74 5.40
N LEU A 175 -9.92 -13.46 6.46
CA LEU A 175 -10.01 -14.90 6.50
C LEU A 175 -11.47 -15.34 6.62
N PRO A 176 -11.84 -16.51 6.07
CA PRO A 176 -13.12 -17.14 6.37
C PRO A 176 -13.34 -17.28 7.90
N GLY A 177 -14.57 -17.04 8.37
CA GLY A 177 -14.90 -17.14 9.77
C GLY A 177 -14.60 -15.89 10.62
N GLY A 178 -14.29 -14.74 9.98
CA GLY A 178 -14.22 -13.43 10.63
C GLY A 178 -12.86 -13.01 11.17
N GLY A 179 -11.81 -13.81 10.92
CA GLY A 179 -10.42 -13.44 11.21
C GLY A 179 -9.76 -12.69 10.05
N PHE A 180 -8.48 -12.38 10.20
CA PHE A 180 -7.66 -11.76 9.17
C PHE A 180 -6.17 -12.12 9.34
N VAL A 181 -5.41 -11.90 8.28
CA VAL A 181 -3.95 -11.80 8.30
C VAL A 181 -3.54 -10.36 8.02
N THR A 182 -2.45 -9.90 8.62
CA THR A 182 -1.93 -8.56 8.43
C THR A 182 -0.40 -8.56 8.49
N THR A 183 0.24 -7.73 7.71
CA THR A 183 1.68 -7.56 7.76
C THR A 183 2.06 -6.61 8.89
N ARG A 184 2.93 -7.08 9.79
CA ARG A 184 3.66 -6.22 10.73
C ARG A 184 4.98 -5.86 10.07
N MET A 185 5.01 -4.66 9.47
CA MET A 185 6.11 -4.23 8.62
C MET A 185 7.40 -3.99 9.40
N ILE A 186 7.29 -3.28 10.52
CA ILE A 186 8.40 -2.96 11.41
C ILE A 186 7.95 -3.00 12.87
N GLU A 187 8.91 -2.94 13.80
CA GLU A 187 8.64 -2.61 15.19
C GLU A 187 8.19 -1.15 15.31
N ARG A 188 7.05 -0.94 15.96
CA ARG A 188 6.52 0.41 16.15
C ARG A 188 7.40 1.17 17.14
N PRO A 189 8.01 2.29 16.76
CA PRO A 189 8.76 3.11 17.68
C PRO A 189 7.83 3.77 18.70
N ALA A 190 8.34 4.03 19.90
CA ALA A 190 7.59 4.67 20.98
C ALA A 190 7.06 6.07 20.57
N VAL A 191 7.79 6.75 19.68
CA VAL A 191 7.39 8.02 19.05
C VAL A 191 7.72 7.92 17.57
N MET A 192 6.71 7.97 16.72
CA MET A 192 6.89 8.02 15.27
C MET A 192 7.16 9.48 14.88
N THR A 193 8.43 9.82 14.69
CA THR A 193 8.86 11.17 14.26
C THR A 193 9.29 11.19 12.79
N ASP A 194 9.85 10.08 12.31
CA ASP A 194 10.32 9.92 10.95
C ASP A 194 10.25 8.42 10.59
N LEU A 195 9.46 8.08 9.58
CA LEU A 195 9.28 6.68 9.17
C LEU A 195 10.57 6.10 8.58
N ALA A 196 11.33 6.88 7.83
CA ALA A 196 12.58 6.41 7.25
C ALA A 196 13.63 6.09 8.33
N GLU A 197 13.70 6.91 9.39
CA GLU A 197 14.54 6.65 10.57
C GLU A 197 14.05 5.38 11.31
N ALA A 198 12.74 5.24 11.52
CA ALA A 198 12.14 4.07 12.17
C ALA A 198 12.44 2.77 11.41
N ILE A 199 12.35 2.80 10.07
CA ILE A 199 12.72 1.65 9.21
C ILE A 199 14.21 1.31 9.37
N ALA A 200 15.08 2.31 9.36
CA ALA A 200 16.52 2.10 9.50
C ALA A 200 16.88 1.54 10.88
N GLU A 201 16.26 2.03 11.94
CA GLU A 201 16.49 1.56 13.32
C GLU A 201 15.93 0.16 13.57
N ALA A 202 14.75 -0.16 13.06
CA ALA A 202 14.12 -1.48 13.22
C ALA A 202 14.88 -2.61 12.50
N GLY A 203 15.83 -2.28 11.62
CA GLY A 203 16.56 -3.29 10.83
C GLY A 203 15.68 -4.05 9.84
N GLY A 204 14.47 -3.53 9.58
CA GLY A 204 13.56 -4.04 8.57
C GLY A 204 12.87 -5.38 8.91
N GLY A 205 13.11 -5.98 10.05
CA GLY A 205 12.53 -7.28 10.41
C GLY A 205 11.04 -7.21 10.71
N GLY A 206 10.23 -7.97 9.96
CA GLY A 206 8.79 -8.06 10.16
C GLY A 206 8.27 -9.47 9.92
N TYR A 207 6.95 -9.62 9.97
CA TYR A 207 6.24 -10.90 9.78
C TYR A 207 4.75 -10.69 9.52
N VAL A 208 4.06 -11.76 9.20
CA VAL A 208 2.59 -11.76 9.14
C VAL A 208 2.02 -12.15 10.50
N LEU A 209 1.06 -11.37 10.98
CA LEU A 209 0.20 -11.68 12.09
C LEU A 209 -1.12 -12.29 11.58
N GLU A 210 -1.55 -13.38 12.17
CA GLU A 210 -2.91 -13.91 12.05
C GLU A 210 -3.69 -13.52 13.30
N TRP A 211 -4.88 -12.95 13.15
CA TRP A 211 -5.83 -12.77 14.24
C TRP A 211 -7.09 -13.59 14.01
N LEU A 212 -7.50 -14.33 15.04
CA LEU A 212 -8.75 -15.09 15.02
C LEU A 212 -9.61 -14.74 16.25
N PRO A 213 -10.94 -14.65 16.12
CA PRO A 213 -11.83 -14.22 17.20
C PRO A 213 -11.73 -15.05 18.49
N ASP A 214 -11.38 -16.34 18.37
CA ASP A 214 -11.28 -17.29 19.47
C ASP A 214 -9.86 -17.45 20.05
N ARG A 215 -8.85 -16.92 19.37
CA ARG A 215 -7.43 -17.14 19.72
C ARG A 215 -6.59 -15.88 19.86
N GLY A 216 -7.07 -14.74 19.35
CA GLY A 216 -6.27 -13.53 19.28
C GLY A 216 -5.16 -13.60 18.23
N PHE A 217 -4.08 -12.83 18.42
CA PHE A 217 -2.95 -12.76 17.52
C PHE A 217 -1.97 -13.93 17.66
N ALA A 218 -1.46 -14.40 16.54
CA ALA A 218 -0.35 -15.33 16.43
C ALA A 218 0.52 -14.96 15.20
N ILE A 219 1.83 -15.23 15.28
CA ILE A 219 2.72 -15.08 14.12
C ILE A 219 2.49 -16.26 13.18
N LEU A 220 2.30 -15.96 11.89
CA LEU A 220 2.23 -16.97 10.84
C LEU A 220 3.64 -17.49 10.58
N GLY A 221 3.87 -18.78 10.79
CA GLY A 221 5.17 -19.41 10.52
C GLY A 221 5.62 -19.21 9.08
N GLY A 222 6.94 -19.06 8.86
CA GLY A 222 7.54 -18.90 7.53
C GLY A 222 7.29 -17.53 6.88
N SER A 223 6.67 -16.59 7.59
CA SER A 223 6.37 -15.25 7.10
C SER A 223 7.43 -14.20 7.44
N GLU A 224 8.38 -14.53 8.29
CA GLU A 224 9.45 -13.62 8.70
C GLU A 224 10.22 -13.10 7.48
N SER A 225 10.28 -11.78 7.34
CA SER A 225 10.93 -11.12 6.19
C SER A 225 11.33 -9.69 6.54
N GLU A 226 12.14 -9.10 5.69
CA GLU A 226 12.39 -7.66 5.74
C GLU A 226 11.21 -6.93 5.09
N MET A 227 10.72 -5.91 5.78
CA MET A 227 9.70 -4.99 5.26
C MET A 227 8.48 -5.70 4.62
N PRO A 228 7.82 -6.66 5.31
CA PRO A 228 6.59 -7.23 4.75
C PRO A 228 5.56 -6.13 4.60
N ASN A 229 4.96 -6.07 3.39
CA ASN A 229 4.08 -4.99 2.99
C ASN A 229 2.71 -5.56 2.53
N GLY A 230 2.49 -5.77 1.23
CA GLY A 230 1.24 -6.29 0.69
C GLY A 230 0.91 -7.72 1.13
N ILE A 231 -0.37 -8.01 1.30
CA ILE A 231 -0.86 -9.34 1.67
C ILE A 231 -2.20 -9.65 1.03
N GLU A 232 -2.34 -10.89 0.56
CA GLU A 232 -3.59 -11.44 0.06
C GLU A 232 -3.78 -12.90 0.52
N THR A 233 -5.02 -13.39 0.49
CA THR A 233 -5.34 -14.78 0.81
C THR A 233 -6.05 -15.46 -0.35
N SER A 234 -5.87 -16.80 -0.48
CA SER A 234 -6.77 -17.57 -1.35
C SER A 234 -8.21 -17.51 -0.79
N THR A 235 -9.20 -17.62 -1.66
CA THR A 235 -10.63 -17.55 -1.29
C THR A 235 -11.02 -18.51 -0.18
N ASP A 236 -10.37 -19.68 -0.09
CA ASP A 236 -10.58 -20.66 0.97
C ASP A 236 -9.75 -20.39 2.24
N GLY A 237 -8.93 -19.35 2.25
CA GLY A 237 -8.05 -18.96 3.36
C GLY A 237 -6.92 -19.94 3.65
N ARG A 238 -6.60 -20.87 2.73
CA ARG A 238 -5.54 -21.87 2.93
C ARG A 238 -4.15 -21.34 2.60
N LEU A 239 -4.06 -20.45 1.63
CA LEU A 239 -2.82 -19.84 1.18
C LEU A 239 -2.80 -18.37 1.57
N VAL A 240 -1.63 -17.91 1.95
CA VAL A 240 -1.31 -16.49 2.15
C VAL A 240 -0.24 -16.11 1.15
N PHE A 241 -0.46 -15.01 0.44
CA PHE A 241 0.51 -14.39 -0.43
C PHE A 241 0.97 -13.11 0.26
N ALA A 242 2.27 -12.97 0.49
CA ALA A 242 2.82 -11.80 1.18
C ALA A 242 4.07 -11.29 0.47
N THR A 243 4.20 -9.97 0.38
CA THR A 243 5.43 -9.31 -0.06
C THR A 243 6.39 -9.12 1.11
N GLY A 244 7.68 -9.13 0.85
CA GLY A 244 8.73 -8.87 1.84
C GLY A 244 10.09 -9.40 1.36
N SER A 245 11.19 -8.83 1.85
CA SER A 245 12.56 -9.17 1.40
C SER A 245 12.74 -9.13 -0.12
N GLY A 246 11.98 -8.28 -0.82
CA GLY A 246 12.00 -8.16 -2.28
C GLY A 246 11.33 -9.30 -3.04
N GLU A 247 10.59 -10.17 -2.38
CA GLU A 247 9.90 -11.31 -3.01
C GLU A 247 8.41 -11.36 -2.64
N VAL A 248 7.61 -12.02 -3.48
CA VAL A 248 6.28 -12.48 -3.14
C VAL A 248 6.38 -13.95 -2.75
N ARG A 249 5.86 -14.31 -1.58
CA ARG A 249 5.81 -15.68 -1.06
C ARG A 249 4.39 -16.21 -1.11
N ARG A 250 4.25 -17.50 -1.49
CA ARG A 250 3.04 -18.29 -1.28
C ARG A 250 3.25 -19.20 -0.09
N ILE A 251 2.50 -18.98 0.97
CA ILE A 251 2.66 -19.64 2.28
C ILE A 251 1.41 -20.48 2.57
N VAL A 252 1.59 -21.73 2.95
CA VAL A 252 0.51 -22.58 3.47
C VAL A 252 0.18 -22.14 4.89
N ARG A 253 -0.97 -21.50 5.09
CA ARG A 253 -1.36 -20.89 6.37
C ARG A 253 -1.32 -21.85 7.55
N ALA A 254 -1.74 -23.10 7.36
CA ALA A 254 -1.84 -24.09 8.45
C ALA A 254 -0.47 -24.59 8.95
N THR A 255 0.58 -24.56 8.11
CA THR A 255 1.90 -25.13 8.43
C THR A 255 3.01 -24.09 8.45
N GLY A 256 2.80 -22.93 7.83
CA GLY A 256 3.85 -21.93 7.61
C GLY A 256 4.85 -22.34 6.50
N GLU A 257 4.55 -23.39 5.73
CA GLU A 257 5.42 -23.82 4.63
C GLU A 257 5.37 -22.80 3.48
N VAL A 258 6.54 -22.33 3.06
CA VAL A 258 6.69 -21.49 1.86
C VAL A 258 6.81 -22.41 0.65
N GLU A 259 5.69 -22.62 -0.05
CA GLU A 259 5.64 -23.51 -1.23
C GLU A 259 6.30 -22.91 -2.48
N ALA A 260 6.23 -21.59 -2.62
CA ALA A 260 6.75 -20.92 -3.79
C ALA A 260 7.11 -19.47 -3.48
N ARG A 261 7.98 -18.89 -4.31
CA ARG A 261 8.38 -17.48 -4.22
C ARG A 261 8.82 -16.95 -5.58
N VAL A 262 8.70 -15.64 -5.78
CA VAL A 262 9.23 -14.93 -6.93
C VAL A 262 9.92 -13.64 -6.48
N GLN A 263 11.15 -13.43 -6.94
CA GLN A 263 11.99 -12.27 -6.60
C GLN A 263 11.72 -11.14 -7.59
N LEU A 264 11.37 -9.94 -7.10
CA LEU A 264 11.02 -8.79 -7.94
C LEU A 264 11.70 -7.48 -7.53
N GLY A 265 12.24 -7.38 -6.30
CA GLY A 265 12.82 -6.17 -5.74
C GLY A 265 11.90 -5.47 -4.73
N ALA A 266 12.00 -4.17 -4.57
CA ALA A 266 11.19 -3.42 -3.61
C ALA A 266 9.71 -3.47 -3.97
N LEU A 267 8.90 -4.09 -3.11
CA LEU A 267 7.48 -4.39 -3.34
C LEU A 267 6.60 -3.61 -2.36
N ASP A 268 5.41 -3.30 -2.84
CA ASP A 268 4.35 -2.70 -2.04
C ASP A 268 3.09 -3.58 -2.04
N ASN A 269 1.88 -3.04 -2.14
CA ASN A 269 0.64 -3.77 -2.02
C ASN A 269 0.44 -4.83 -3.10
N LEU A 270 -0.33 -5.85 -2.75
CA LEU A 270 -0.67 -7.00 -3.56
C LEU A 270 -2.20 -7.10 -3.65
N ARG A 271 -2.77 -7.30 -4.85
CA ARG A 271 -4.22 -7.40 -5.08
C ARG A 271 -4.58 -8.49 -6.06
N TRP A 272 -5.70 -9.16 -5.82
CA TRP A 272 -6.31 -10.01 -6.83
C TRP A 272 -6.82 -9.18 -7.99
N ALA A 273 -6.41 -9.53 -9.20
CA ALA A 273 -6.96 -9.03 -10.45
C ALA A 273 -8.24 -9.80 -10.84
N SER A 274 -9.09 -9.19 -11.66
CA SER A 274 -10.34 -9.81 -12.13
C SER A 274 -10.13 -11.11 -12.92
N ASP A 275 -8.95 -11.29 -13.53
CA ASP A 275 -8.55 -12.51 -14.26
C ASP A 275 -8.01 -13.64 -13.37
N GLY A 276 -7.95 -13.44 -12.05
CA GLY A 276 -7.48 -14.41 -11.06
C GLY A 276 -5.97 -14.45 -10.85
N ARG A 277 -5.23 -13.52 -11.44
CA ARG A 277 -3.81 -13.27 -11.11
C ARG A 277 -3.69 -12.33 -9.92
N LEU A 278 -2.49 -12.23 -9.37
CA LEU A 278 -2.14 -11.22 -8.38
C LEU A 278 -1.43 -10.07 -9.07
N ALA A 279 -1.81 -8.84 -8.81
CA ALA A 279 -1.10 -7.65 -9.23
C ALA A 279 -0.30 -7.10 -8.04
N VAL A 280 0.99 -6.83 -8.24
CA VAL A 280 1.88 -6.27 -7.22
C VAL A 280 2.53 -4.99 -7.72
N ALA A 281 2.57 -3.98 -6.88
CA ALA A 281 3.35 -2.78 -7.13
C ALA A 281 4.83 -3.03 -6.80
N ASN A 282 5.71 -2.56 -7.67
CA ASN A 282 7.15 -2.75 -7.55
C ASN A 282 7.88 -1.45 -7.88
N PHE A 283 8.58 -0.90 -6.91
CA PHE A 283 9.45 0.25 -7.13
C PHE A 283 10.69 -0.18 -7.94
N THR A 284 11.03 0.60 -8.95
CA THR A 284 12.16 0.31 -9.85
C THR A 284 13.38 1.18 -9.56
N SER A 285 13.26 2.11 -8.60
CA SER A 285 14.35 2.89 -8.02
C SER A 285 14.54 2.49 -6.56
N ASP A 286 15.78 2.24 -6.17
CA ASP A 286 16.24 2.04 -4.80
C ASP A 286 16.94 3.32 -4.26
N ALA A 287 16.85 4.41 -4.99
CA ALA A 287 17.42 5.68 -4.56
C ALA A 287 16.61 6.27 -3.39
N LEU A 288 17.22 6.31 -2.21
CA LEU A 288 16.63 6.97 -1.03
C LEU A 288 16.26 8.45 -1.30
N GLU A 289 16.94 9.08 -2.27
CA GLU A 289 16.67 10.44 -2.69
C GLU A 289 15.29 10.57 -3.35
N ASP A 290 14.89 9.61 -4.19
CA ASP A 290 13.57 9.59 -4.82
C ASP A 290 12.46 9.40 -3.77
N PHE A 291 12.66 8.50 -2.80
CA PHE A 291 11.75 8.30 -1.69
C PHE A 291 11.62 9.56 -0.83
N ALA A 292 12.72 10.23 -0.52
CA ALA A 292 12.72 11.46 0.27
C ALA A 292 11.90 12.60 -0.36
N VAL A 293 11.93 12.72 -1.70
CA VAL A 293 11.08 13.68 -2.43
C VAL A 293 9.61 13.37 -2.22
N CYS A 294 9.23 12.08 -2.25
CA CYS A 294 7.84 11.66 -2.08
C CYS A 294 7.32 11.90 -0.66
N VAL A 295 8.11 11.59 0.38
CA VAL A 295 7.71 11.81 1.79
C VAL A 295 7.56 13.28 2.14
N GLN A 296 8.28 14.16 1.45
CA GLN A 296 8.24 15.63 1.67
C GLN A 296 7.30 16.35 0.71
N LEU A 297 6.48 15.60 -0.03
CA LEU A 297 5.59 16.16 -1.05
C LEU A 297 4.50 17.03 -0.43
N GLU A 298 4.49 18.31 -0.78
CA GLU A 298 3.44 19.26 -0.35
C GLU A 298 2.26 19.31 -1.34
N SER A 299 2.50 19.02 -2.62
CA SER A 299 1.47 19.03 -3.67
C SER A 299 1.91 18.31 -4.92
N GLY A 300 0.96 17.87 -5.74
CA GLY A 300 1.19 17.13 -6.96
C GLY A 300 1.36 15.63 -6.69
N ALA A 301 2.22 14.93 -7.43
CA ALA A 301 2.49 13.52 -7.28
C ALA A 301 3.99 13.23 -7.14
N CYS A 302 4.28 12.15 -6.43
CA CYS A 302 5.60 11.56 -6.30
C CYS A 302 6.18 11.25 -7.69
N PRO A 303 7.47 11.52 -7.94
CA PRO A 303 8.11 11.23 -9.23
C PRO A 303 8.79 9.86 -9.30
N MET A 304 8.75 9.05 -8.23
CA MET A 304 9.52 7.81 -8.09
C MET A 304 9.09 6.74 -9.11
N PRO A 305 10.02 6.18 -9.90
CA PRO A 305 9.70 5.13 -10.88
C PRO A 305 9.15 3.86 -10.25
N PHE A 306 8.16 3.26 -10.94
CA PHE A 306 7.53 2.01 -10.50
C PHE A 306 7.03 1.18 -11.69
N ARG A 307 6.62 -0.05 -11.40
CA ARG A 307 5.86 -0.90 -12.32
C ARG A 307 4.80 -1.70 -11.58
N ILE A 308 3.81 -2.18 -12.31
CA ILE A 308 2.81 -3.14 -11.83
C ILE A 308 3.07 -4.46 -12.55
N VAL A 309 3.19 -5.54 -11.77
CA VAL A 309 3.51 -6.88 -12.26
C VAL A 309 2.38 -7.82 -11.89
N ALA A 310 1.83 -8.54 -12.87
CA ALA A 310 0.92 -9.64 -12.65
C ALA A 310 1.70 -10.92 -12.33
N ILE A 311 1.17 -11.72 -11.41
CA ILE A 311 1.76 -13.00 -10.97
C ILE A 311 0.70 -14.07 -11.06
N ASP A 312 0.97 -15.15 -11.80
CA ASP A 312 0.13 -16.35 -11.73
C ASP A 312 0.26 -16.99 -10.33
N PRO A 313 -0.83 -17.18 -9.59
CA PRO A 313 -0.75 -17.62 -8.19
C PRO A 313 -0.32 -19.08 -8.03
N VAL A 314 -0.30 -19.87 -9.11
CA VAL A 314 0.08 -21.28 -9.10
C VAL A 314 1.52 -21.47 -9.58
N SER A 315 1.85 -20.98 -10.77
CA SER A 315 3.19 -21.12 -11.37
C SER A 315 4.20 -20.11 -10.83
N MET A 316 3.75 -18.97 -10.29
CA MET A 316 4.53 -17.78 -9.92
C MET A 316 5.23 -17.15 -11.14
N GLU A 317 4.76 -17.42 -12.37
CA GLU A 317 5.20 -16.70 -13.57
C GLU A 317 4.70 -15.27 -13.54
N THR A 318 5.49 -14.36 -14.08
CA THR A 318 5.24 -12.91 -13.99
C THR A 318 5.10 -12.28 -15.36
N GLU A 319 4.26 -11.23 -15.44
CA GLU A 319 4.07 -10.37 -16.60
C GLU A 319 4.01 -8.91 -16.15
N GLU A 320 4.78 -8.04 -16.81
CA GLU A 320 4.67 -6.59 -16.55
C GLU A 320 3.41 -6.05 -17.23
N LEU A 321 2.48 -5.51 -16.42
CA LEU A 321 1.25 -4.88 -16.92
C LEU A 321 1.46 -3.43 -17.31
N TYR A 322 2.29 -2.71 -16.55
CA TYR A 322 2.55 -1.30 -16.74
C TYR A 322 3.88 -0.91 -16.08
N SER A 323 4.60 0.02 -16.68
CA SER A 323 5.77 0.66 -16.06
C SER A 323 5.79 2.16 -16.31
N ASN A 324 6.34 2.90 -15.34
CA ASN A 324 6.39 4.35 -15.36
C ASN A 324 7.74 4.84 -14.83
N GLN A 325 8.28 5.89 -15.47
CA GLN A 325 9.57 6.49 -15.11
C GLN A 325 9.41 7.88 -14.47
N GLY A 326 8.19 8.23 -14.01
CA GLY A 326 7.88 9.51 -13.38
C GLY A 326 6.48 10.01 -13.75
N PRO A 327 6.33 11.05 -14.59
CA PRO A 327 5.01 11.53 -15.00
C PRO A 327 4.15 10.47 -15.69
N PRO A 328 2.81 10.53 -15.54
CA PRO A 328 2.04 11.56 -14.82
C PRO A 328 1.90 11.31 -13.32
N MET A 329 2.41 10.22 -12.78
CA MET A 329 2.48 9.86 -11.37
C MET A 329 3.59 8.84 -11.15
N GLY A 330 4.32 8.93 -10.06
CA GLY A 330 5.23 7.89 -9.57
C GLY A 330 4.83 7.40 -8.19
N GLY A 331 5.67 6.56 -7.57
CA GLY A 331 5.44 6.02 -6.24
C GLY A 331 4.16 5.17 -6.16
N GLY A 332 3.87 4.40 -7.22
CA GLY A 332 2.69 3.53 -7.25
C GLY A 332 2.79 2.42 -6.21
N THR A 333 1.78 2.33 -5.32
CA THR A 333 1.73 1.38 -4.19
C THR A 333 0.79 0.21 -4.42
N VAL A 334 -0.20 0.36 -5.28
CA VAL A 334 -1.18 -0.69 -5.59
C VAL A 334 -1.55 -0.68 -7.05
N GLY A 335 -1.77 -1.85 -7.64
CA GLY A 335 -2.38 -2.02 -8.95
C GLY A 335 -3.68 -2.81 -8.82
N LEU A 336 -4.82 -2.19 -9.13
CA LEU A 336 -6.13 -2.82 -9.15
C LEU A 336 -6.60 -2.97 -10.59
N VAL A 337 -6.74 -4.22 -11.06
CA VAL A 337 -7.20 -4.52 -12.42
C VAL A 337 -8.71 -4.81 -12.40
N ILE A 338 -9.46 -4.05 -13.17
CA ILE A 338 -10.89 -4.23 -13.41
C ILE A 338 -11.09 -4.28 -14.93
N ASP A 339 -11.48 -5.44 -15.45
CA ASP A 339 -11.58 -5.70 -16.89
C ASP A 339 -10.27 -5.36 -17.64
N ASP A 340 -10.29 -4.39 -18.54
CA ASP A 340 -9.15 -3.89 -19.33
C ASP A 340 -8.54 -2.59 -18.77
N GLU A 341 -8.95 -2.17 -17.56
CA GLU A 341 -8.40 -0.98 -16.92
C GLU A 341 -7.58 -1.36 -15.67
N LEU A 342 -6.44 -0.70 -15.52
CA LEU A 342 -5.58 -0.74 -14.35
C LEU A 342 -5.67 0.59 -13.60
N PHE A 343 -6.04 0.52 -12.33
CA PHE A 343 -6.06 1.67 -11.41
C PHE A 343 -4.87 1.56 -10.48
N ILE A 344 -4.11 2.65 -10.33
CA ILE A 344 -2.89 2.67 -9.54
C ILE A 344 -2.99 3.76 -8.49
N GLY A 345 -2.83 3.39 -7.22
CA GLY A 345 -2.71 4.31 -6.10
C GLY A 345 -1.27 4.69 -5.80
N SER A 346 -1.06 5.63 -4.87
CA SER A 346 0.26 6.08 -4.44
C SER A 346 0.23 6.52 -2.97
N PHE A 347 1.30 6.22 -2.23
CA PHE A 347 1.45 6.68 -0.84
C PHE A 347 1.68 8.20 -0.74
N ALA A 348 2.04 8.86 -1.83
CA ALA A 348 2.37 10.28 -1.83
C ALA A 348 1.87 10.96 -3.11
N GLY A 349 0.83 11.76 -2.96
CA GLY A 349 0.30 12.55 -4.05
C GLY A 349 -1.19 12.79 -4.00
N ASP A 350 -1.68 13.43 -5.06
CA ASP A 350 -3.05 13.93 -5.17
C ASP A 350 -3.93 13.15 -6.15
N ARG A 351 -3.46 11.98 -6.65
CA ARG A 351 -4.09 11.31 -7.79
C ARG A 351 -4.04 9.79 -7.76
N ILE A 352 -5.03 9.21 -8.42
CA ILE A 352 -5.04 7.82 -8.90
C ILE A 352 -4.74 7.83 -10.39
N LEU A 353 -3.95 6.89 -10.88
CA LEU A 353 -3.68 6.72 -12.30
C LEU A 353 -4.62 5.66 -12.87
N ARG A 354 -5.29 5.96 -14.00
CA ARG A 354 -6.03 4.99 -14.82
C ARG A 354 -5.21 4.69 -16.06
N VAL A 355 -5.05 3.41 -16.37
CA VAL A 355 -4.30 2.94 -17.54
C VAL A 355 -5.16 1.90 -18.26
N THR A 356 -5.40 2.11 -19.55
CA THR A 356 -6.02 1.07 -20.38
C THR A 356 -4.97 0.04 -20.73
N LEU A 357 -5.22 -1.22 -20.42
CA LEU A 357 -4.38 -2.36 -20.77
C LEU A 357 -4.67 -2.80 -22.22
N ASP A 358 -3.62 -3.22 -22.95
CA ASP A 358 -3.73 -3.69 -24.36
C ASP A 358 -4.24 -5.14 -24.45
#